data_ebf2c77d49ca02b0ac57d12aa693f1d6
#
_entry.id   ebf2c77d49ca02b0ac57d12aa693f1d6
#
_cell.length_a   1.000
_cell.length_b   1.000
_cell.length_c   1.000
_cell.angle_alpha   90.00
_cell.angle_beta   90.00
_cell.angle_gamma   90.00
#
_symmetry.space_group_name_H-M   'P 1'
#
loop_
_entity.id
_entity.type
_entity.pdbx_description
1 polymer ?
#
loop_
_entity_poly.entity_id
_entity_poly.type
_entity_poly.pdbx_seq_one_letter_code
_entity_poly.pdbx_strand_id
1 'polypeptide(L)'
;MRTPNRLLGLVIGLGLVVLGVLRLLLDSGAGFFAPRGTLLFGALEGNAALGILHILLGAALAMAALSSVRYAATVNAAIGALLLLLGLAGLFLVGTDANVLAVNVADNALHFGAAAVLLAAGLGLDRPEPATS
;
A
#
# COMPACT_ATOMS: atom_id res chain seq x y z
N MET A 1 -12.57 -6.20 16.62
CA MET A 1 -12.40 -5.52 15.33
C MET A 1 -13.53 -5.92 14.38
N ARG A 2 -14.65 -5.20 14.46
CA ARG A 2 -15.86 -5.59 13.70
C ARG A 2 -16.24 -4.58 12.61
N THR A 3 -15.52 -3.48 12.49
CA THR A 3 -15.83 -2.46 11.49
C THR A 3 -15.01 -2.66 10.21
N PRO A 4 -15.62 -2.47 9.04
CA PRO A 4 -14.93 -2.66 7.76
C PRO A 4 -13.63 -1.87 7.64
N ASN A 5 -13.60 -0.61 8.05
CA ASN A 5 -12.37 0.20 7.98
C ASN A 5 -11.22 -0.40 8.80
N ARG A 6 -11.51 -0.87 10.01
CA ARG A 6 -10.46 -1.47 10.85
C ARG A 6 -10.00 -2.81 10.30
N LEU A 7 -10.93 -3.64 9.82
CA LEU A 7 -10.57 -4.95 9.25
C LEU A 7 -9.75 -4.79 7.96
N LEU A 8 -10.21 -3.98 7.02
CA LEU A 8 -9.53 -3.78 5.74
C LEU A 8 -8.17 -3.09 5.92
N GLY A 9 -8.10 -2.06 6.77
CA GLY A 9 -6.83 -1.41 7.10
C GLY A 9 -5.82 -2.37 7.73
N LEU A 10 -6.26 -3.26 8.62
CA LEU A 10 -5.38 -4.26 9.21
C LEU A 10 -4.90 -5.30 8.20
N VAL A 11 -5.81 -5.86 7.41
CA VAL A 11 -5.46 -6.91 6.43
C VAL A 11 -4.50 -6.37 5.37
N ILE A 12 -4.82 -5.22 4.77
CA ILE A 12 -3.95 -4.60 3.77
C ILE A 12 -2.64 -4.12 4.42
N GLY A 13 -2.71 -3.54 5.60
CA GLY A 13 -1.54 -3.07 6.33
C GLY A 13 -0.55 -4.21 6.63
N LEU A 14 -1.03 -5.32 7.15
CA LEU A 14 -0.18 -6.49 7.40
C LEU A 14 0.37 -7.08 6.10
N GLY A 15 -0.43 -7.12 5.04
CA GLY A 15 0.01 -7.57 3.72
C GLY A 15 1.17 -6.71 3.18
N LEU A 16 1.08 -5.39 3.28
CA LEU A 16 2.16 -4.48 2.87
C LEU A 16 3.41 -4.64 3.75
N VAL A 17 3.26 -4.81 5.07
CA VAL A 17 4.41 -5.08 5.95
C VAL A 17 5.12 -6.37 5.54
N VAL A 18 4.37 -7.44 5.33
CA VAL A 18 4.95 -8.74 4.90
C VAL A 18 5.68 -8.60 3.57
N LEU A 19 5.06 -7.96 2.57
CA LEU A 19 5.71 -7.72 1.27
C LEU A 19 6.99 -6.88 1.43
N GLY A 20 6.94 -5.83 2.24
CA GLY A 20 8.11 -4.99 2.48
C GLY A 20 9.24 -5.73 3.17
N VAL A 21 8.94 -6.53 4.19
CA VAL A 21 9.93 -7.36 4.88
C VAL A 21 10.54 -8.39 3.93
N LEU A 22 9.72 -9.08 3.13
CA LEU A 22 10.21 -10.04 2.14
C LEU A 22 11.13 -9.39 1.11
N ARG A 23 10.81 -8.15 0.67
CA ARG A 23 11.71 -7.40 -0.24
C ARG A 23 13.07 -7.15 0.38
N LEU A 24 13.11 -6.75 1.65
CA LEU A 24 14.39 -6.50 2.34
C LEU A 24 15.18 -7.79 2.59
N LEU A 25 14.51 -8.88 2.93
CA LEU A 25 15.16 -10.17 3.21
C LEU A 25 15.69 -10.85 1.93
N LEU A 26 15.01 -10.65 0.80
CA LEU A 26 15.31 -11.29 -0.49
C LEU A 26 15.99 -10.32 -1.48
N ASP A 27 16.43 -9.15 -1.00
CA ASP A 27 17.08 -8.16 -1.85
C ASP A 27 18.35 -8.74 -2.51
N SER A 28 18.44 -8.57 -3.82
CA SER A 28 19.59 -9.05 -4.62
C SER A 28 20.82 -8.15 -4.52
N GLY A 29 20.76 -7.05 -3.77
CA GLY A 29 21.86 -6.08 -3.66
C GLY A 29 22.03 -5.19 -4.89
N ALA A 30 21.00 -5.06 -5.72
CA ALA A 30 21.05 -4.24 -6.95
C ALA A 30 21.22 -2.74 -6.68
N GLY A 31 20.95 -2.28 -5.45
CA GLY A 31 21.01 -0.88 -5.03
C GLY A 31 19.68 -0.39 -4.48
N PHE A 32 19.75 0.49 -3.48
CA PHE A 32 18.59 0.94 -2.72
C PHE A 32 17.50 1.57 -3.61
N PHE A 33 17.91 2.38 -4.58
CA PHE A 33 17.03 3.06 -5.55
C PHE A 33 17.22 2.55 -6.98
N ALA A 34 17.76 1.34 -7.15
CA ALA A 34 17.96 0.80 -8.49
C ALA A 34 16.64 0.70 -9.26
N PRO A 35 16.62 1.09 -10.57
CA PRO A 35 15.39 1.06 -11.37
C PRO A 35 14.91 -0.36 -11.72
N ARG A 36 15.73 -1.36 -11.43
CA ARG A 36 15.39 -2.79 -11.46
C ARG A 36 15.69 -3.40 -10.12
N GLY A 37 14.82 -4.28 -9.65
CA GLY A 37 14.92 -4.89 -8.33
C GLY A 37 14.75 -6.40 -8.36
N THR A 38 14.49 -6.96 -7.19
CA THR A 38 14.23 -8.38 -7.00
C THR A 38 12.77 -8.70 -7.31
N LEU A 39 12.54 -9.81 -8.02
CA LEU A 39 11.21 -10.36 -8.24
C LEU A 39 10.77 -11.21 -7.05
N LEU A 40 9.66 -10.84 -6.42
CA LEU A 40 8.97 -11.67 -5.44
C LEU A 40 7.93 -12.53 -6.15
N PHE A 41 7.92 -13.82 -5.83
CA PHE A 41 6.97 -14.80 -6.40
C PHE A 41 6.97 -14.82 -7.94
N GLY A 42 8.05 -14.39 -8.57
CA GLY A 42 8.16 -14.30 -10.03
C GLY A 42 7.27 -13.23 -10.68
N ALA A 43 6.68 -12.31 -9.90
CA ALA A 43 5.71 -11.34 -10.41
C ALA A 43 5.95 -9.91 -9.94
N LEU A 44 6.14 -9.68 -8.64
CA LEU A 44 6.27 -8.35 -8.05
C LEU A 44 7.73 -7.92 -8.02
N GLU A 45 8.12 -6.94 -8.82
CA GLU A 45 9.46 -6.37 -8.78
C GLU A 45 9.54 -5.25 -7.74
N GLY A 46 10.73 -5.02 -7.18
CA GLY A 46 10.93 -3.91 -6.25
C GLY A 46 12.33 -3.92 -5.67
N ASN A 47 12.75 -2.76 -5.21
CA ASN A 47 14.01 -2.54 -4.51
C ASN A 47 13.80 -2.34 -3.00
N ALA A 48 14.88 -2.11 -2.26
CA ALA A 48 14.82 -1.89 -0.81
C ALA A 48 14.00 -0.63 -0.45
N ALA A 49 14.04 0.42 -1.26
CA ALA A 49 13.24 1.63 -1.03
C ALA A 49 11.74 1.33 -1.06
N LEU A 50 11.25 0.56 -2.03
CA LEU A 50 9.87 0.12 -2.09
C LEU A 50 9.52 -0.78 -0.89
N GLY A 51 10.45 -1.64 -0.48
CA GLY A 51 10.27 -2.48 0.72
C GLY A 51 10.02 -1.65 1.97
N ILE A 52 10.84 -0.64 2.23
CA ILE A 52 10.68 0.27 3.37
C ILE A 52 9.38 1.06 3.26
N LEU A 53 9.05 1.57 2.07
CA LEU A 53 7.79 2.28 1.84
C LEU A 53 6.58 1.40 2.20
N HIS A 54 6.56 0.16 1.74
CA HIS A 54 5.48 -0.78 2.08
C HIS A 54 5.39 -1.05 3.58
N ILE A 55 6.53 -1.21 4.29
CA ILE A 55 6.53 -1.38 5.75
C ILE A 55 5.94 -0.17 6.45
N LEU A 56 6.34 1.05 6.07
CA LEU A 56 5.85 2.28 6.68
C LEU A 56 4.35 2.48 6.46
N LEU A 57 3.88 2.31 5.22
CA LEU A 57 2.45 2.44 4.90
C LEU A 57 1.63 1.35 5.59
N GLY A 58 2.12 0.11 5.58
CA GLY A 58 1.46 -1.02 6.21
C GLY A 58 1.39 -0.88 7.73
N ALA A 59 2.47 -0.44 8.38
CA ALA A 59 2.48 -0.18 9.81
C ALA A 59 1.50 0.94 10.20
N ALA A 60 1.44 2.02 9.43
CA ALA A 60 0.48 3.11 9.67
C ALA A 60 -0.97 2.63 9.59
N LEU A 61 -1.31 1.82 8.57
CA LEU A 61 -2.63 1.19 8.45
C LEU A 61 -2.96 0.29 9.63
N ALA A 62 -2.02 -0.57 10.03
CA ALA A 62 -2.22 -1.49 11.15
C ALA A 62 -2.41 -0.74 12.48
N MET A 63 -1.59 0.26 12.76
CA MET A 63 -1.73 1.09 13.96
C MET A 63 -3.06 1.83 13.99
N ALA A 64 -3.48 2.41 12.87
CA ALA A 64 -4.76 3.09 12.77
C ALA A 64 -5.93 2.12 12.99
N ALA A 65 -5.87 0.92 12.41
CA ALA A 65 -6.87 -0.12 12.57
C ALA A 65 -7.01 -0.58 14.03
N LEU A 66 -5.93 -0.61 14.77
CA LEU A 66 -5.93 -0.97 16.20
C LEU A 66 -6.38 0.18 17.12
N SER A 67 -6.38 1.41 16.63
CA SER A 67 -6.76 2.62 17.39
C SER A 67 -8.30 2.80 17.40
N SER A 68 -8.84 3.55 16.47
CA SER A 68 -10.28 3.87 16.40
C SER A 68 -10.82 3.75 14.98
N VAL A 69 -12.13 3.57 14.85
CA VAL A 69 -12.81 3.51 13.54
C VAL A 69 -12.59 4.78 12.72
N ARG A 70 -12.73 5.93 13.37
CA ARG A 70 -12.55 7.23 12.72
C ARG A 70 -11.12 7.43 12.22
N TYR A 71 -10.14 7.06 13.03
CA TYR A 71 -8.74 7.16 12.65
C TYR A 71 -8.39 6.15 11.55
N ALA A 72 -8.90 4.92 11.65
CA ALA A 72 -8.76 3.92 10.59
C ALA A 72 -9.32 4.41 9.25
N ALA A 73 -10.53 5.00 9.25
CA ALA A 73 -11.12 5.55 8.04
C ALA A 73 -10.26 6.66 7.41
N THR A 74 -9.77 7.59 8.24
CA THR A 74 -8.91 8.69 7.76
C THR A 74 -7.60 8.17 7.17
N VAL A 75 -6.94 7.24 7.84
CA VAL A 75 -5.66 6.68 7.38
C VAL A 75 -5.86 5.79 6.16
N ASN A 76 -6.94 5.01 6.09
CA ASN A 76 -7.29 4.24 4.90
C ASN A 76 -7.47 5.15 3.67
N ALA A 77 -8.21 6.25 3.81
CA ALA A 77 -8.39 7.20 2.72
C ALA A 77 -7.06 7.86 2.30
N ALA A 78 -6.25 8.29 3.25
CA ALA A 78 -4.96 8.93 2.97
C ALA A 78 -3.97 7.96 2.29
N ILE A 79 -3.80 6.76 2.82
CA ILE A 79 -2.89 5.76 2.24
C ILE A 79 -3.45 5.22 0.92
N GLY A 80 -4.77 5.05 0.81
CA GLY A 80 -5.41 4.72 -0.45
C GLY A 80 -5.11 5.74 -1.55
N ALA A 81 -5.17 7.04 -1.22
CA ALA A 81 -4.79 8.11 -2.14
C ALA A 81 -3.30 8.06 -2.53
N LEU A 82 -2.40 7.80 -1.56
CA LEU A 82 -0.96 7.63 -1.83
C LEU A 82 -0.68 6.44 -2.74
N LEU A 83 -1.32 5.29 -2.51
CA LEU A 83 -1.17 4.11 -3.36
C LEU A 83 -1.76 4.34 -4.77
N LEU A 84 -2.84 5.10 -4.89
CA LEU A 84 -3.38 5.51 -6.19
C LEU A 84 -2.36 6.37 -6.95
N LEU A 85 -1.78 7.37 -6.30
CA LEU A 85 -0.74 8.21 -6.90
C LEU A 85 0.49 7.40 -7.29
N LEU A 86 0.90 6.44 -6.45
CA LEU A 86 2.02 5.55 -6.73
C LEU A 86 1.74 4.67 -7.96
N GLY A 87 0.54 4.11 -8.06
CA GLY A 87 0.10 3.34 -9.24
C GLY A 87 0.07 4.20 -10.51
N LEU A 88 -0.47 5.43 -10.42
CA LEU A 88 -0.49 6.37 -11.55
C LEU A 88 0.92 6.76 -11.99
N ALA A 89 1.81 7.10 -11.03
CA ALA A 89 3.21 7.39 -11.34
C ALA A 89 3.90 6.18 -11.99
N GLY A 90 3.62 4.99 -11.49
CA GLY A 90 4.16 3.74 -12.02
C GLY A 90 3.82 3.51 -13.50
N LEU A 91 2.66 3.98 -13.99
CA LEU A 91 2.32 3.90 -15.42
C LEU A 91 3.32 4.61 -16.33
N PHE A 92 3.96 5.65 -15.82
CA PHE A 92 4.96 6.44 -16.56
C PHE A 92 6.41 6.04 -16.24
N LEU A 93 6.65 5.44 -15.08
CA LEU A 93 8.00 5.14 -14.60
C LEU A 93 8.47 3.73 -14.98
N VAL A 94 7.56 2.77 -15.16
CA VAL A 94 7.92 1.39 -15.52
C VAL A 94 8.78 1.37 -16.78
N GLY A 95 9.93 0.69 -16.71
CA GLY A 95 10.87 0.58 -17.82
C GLY A 95 11.79 1.79 -18.03
N THR A 96 11.74 2.79 -17.16
CA THR A 96 12.62 3.98 -17.24
C THR A 96 13.64 4.01 -16.12
N ASP A 97 14.73 4.76 -16.29
CA ASP A 97 15.76 4.98 -15.25
C ASP A 97 15.27 5.86 -14.09
N ALA A 98 14.15 6.55 -14.26
CA ALA A 98 13.50 7.33 -13.21
C ALA A 98 12.67 6.47 -12.25
N ASN A 99 12.56 5.17 -12.47
CA ASN A 99 11.83 4.22 -11.63
C ASN A 99 12.60 3.87 -10.36
N VAL A 100 12.74 4.84 -9.47
CA VAL A 100 13.53 4.71 -8.23
C VAL A 100 13.00 3.70 -7.21
N LEU A 101 11.80 3.17 -7.42
CA LEU A 101 11.19 2.12 -6.59
C LEU A 101 11.22 0.75 -7.26
N ALA A 102 11.68 0.67 -8.50
CA ALA A 102 11.70 -0.54 -9.32
C ALA A 102 10.33 -1.22 -9.43
N VAL A 103 9.24 -0.44 -9.47
CA VAL A 103 7.88 -0.98 -9.64
C VAL A 103 7.69 -1.54 -11.06
N ASN A 104 6.91 -2.60 -11.16
CA ASN A 104 6.50 -3.17 -12.45
C ASN A 104 4.97 -3.13 -12.63
N VAL A 105 4.47 -3.72 -13.69
CA VAL A 105 3.02 -3.74 -13.99
C VAL A 105 2.23 -4.46 -12.90
N ALA A 106 2.77 -5.55 -12.34
CA ALA A 106 2.11 -6.28 -11.26
C ALA A 106 2.06 -5.46 -9.96
N ASP A 107 3.11 -4.71 -9.64
CA ASP A 107 3.11 -3.78 -8.50
C ASP A 107 2.06 -2.68 -8.70
N ASN A 108 1.94 -2.13 -9.91
CA ASN A 108 0.93 -1.13 -10.22
C ASN A 108 -0.49 -1.68 -10.02
N ALA A 109 -0.75 -2.91 -10.46
CA ALA A 109 -2.04 -3.57 -10.24
C ALA A 109 -2.32 -3.75 -8.73
N LEU A 110 -1.31 -4.15 -7.94
CA LEU A 110 -1.41 -4.23 -6.48
C LEU A 110 -1.74 -2.87 -5.86
N HIS A 111 -1.03 -1.82 -6.24
CA HIS A 111 -1.24 -0.47 -5.73
C HIS A 111 -2.64 0.05 -6.06
N PHE A 112 -3.11 -0.12 -7.30
CA PHE A 112 -4.47 0.26 -7.70
C PHE A 112 -5.54 -0.55 -6.94
N GLY A 113 -5.36 -1.85 -6.80
CA GLY A 113 -6.29 -2.71 -6.07
C GLY A 113 -6.39 -2.33 -4.59
N ALA A 114 -5.27 -2.16 -3.92
CA ALA A 114 -5.22 -1.72 -2.53
C ALA A 114 -5.79 -0.30 -2.37
N ALA A 115 -5.48 0.62 -3.29
CA ALA A 115 -6.02 1.98 -3.31
C ALA A 115 -7.55 1.98 -3.42
N ALA A 116 -8.11 1.20 -4.34
CA ALA A 116 -9.56 1.11 -4.53
C ALA A 116 -10.27 0.63 -3.26
N VAL A 117 -9.75 -0.42 -2.63
CA VAL A 117 -10.33 -0.98 -1.39
C VAL A 117 -10.22 0.01 -0.23
N LEU A 118 -9.05 0.62 -0.03
CA LEU A 118 -8.81 1.55 1.06
C LEU A 118 -9.59 2.86 0.90
N LEU A 119 -9.70 3.39 -0.32
CA LEU A 119 -10.50 4.59 -0.59
C LEU A 119 -12.00 4.31 -0.43
N ALA A 120 -12.50 3.18 -0.92
CA ALA A 120 -13.88 2.79 -0.74
C ALA A 120 -14.23 2.64 0.74
N ALA A 121 -13.35 2.00 1.52
CA ALA A 121 -13.54 1.86 2.97
C ALA A 121 -13.46 3.21 3.69
N GLY A 122 -12.40 3.97 3.46
CA GLY A 122 -12.12 5.22 4.17
C GLY A 122 -13.13 6.34 3.87
N LEU A 123 -13.67 6.39 2.65
CA LEU A 123 -14.59 7.43 2.22
C LEU A 123 -16.08 6.99 2.32
N GLY A 124 -16.38 5.69 2.30
CA GLY A 124 -17.73 5.19 2.14
C GLY A 124 -18.29 4.37 3.29
N LEU A 125 -17.45 3.66 4.05
CA LEU A 125 -17.88 2.73 5.08
C LEU A 125 -17.78 3.33 6.50
N ASP A 126 -18.57 2.76 7.42
CA ASP A 126 -18.60 3.15 8.84
C ASP A 126 -19.01 4.64 9.08
N ARG A 127 -19.72 5.26 8.15
CA ARG A 127 -20.28 6.59 8.37
C ARG A 127 -21.53 6.48 9.24
N PRO A 128 -21.74 7.39 10.20
CA PRO A 128 -23.03 7.49 10.88
C PRO A 128 -24.11 7.81 9.86
N GLU A 129 -25.26 7.10 9.93
CA GLU A 129 -26.43 7.51 9.16
C GLU A 129 -26.82 8.94 9.56
N PRO A 130 -27.18 9.82 8.58
CA PRO A 130 -27.72 11.11 8.92
C PRO A 130 -28.99 10.89 9.76
N ALA A 131 -29.07 11.58 10.89
CA ALA A 131 -30.27 11.54 11.72
C ALA A 131 -31.45 11.97 10.85
N THR A 132 -32.36 11.03 10.57
CA THR A 132 -33.62 11.35 9.91
C THR A 132 -34.45 12.17 10.89
N SER A 133 -34.49 13.46 10.65
CA SER A 133 -35.41 14.38 11.34
C SER A 133 -36.83 14.19 10.87
#